data_ac7d71891580274138f006687232c18a
#
_entry.id   ac7d71891580274138f006687232c18a
#
_cell.length_a   1.000
_cell.length_b   1.000
_cell.length_c   1.000
_cell.angle_alpha   90.00
_cell.angle_beta   90.00
_cell.angle_gamma   90.00
#
_symmetry.space_group_name_H-M   'P 1'
#
loop_
_entity.id
_entity.type
_entity.pdbx_description
1 polymer ?
#
loop_
_entity_poly.entity_id
_entity_poly.type
_entity_poly.pdbx_seq_one_letter_code
_entity_poly.pdbx_strand_id
1 'polypeptide(L)'
;MKIEFRDICVEAGGKKILHKVNLTVGDGEITGIIGPNGCGKSTLLKTTLGIYPMKAGEILLDGASLAGFSNRKLAQLYGYVGQDSDCVFDFTAYEIVSMAAHIRGKTNKKLEREIVMQSLEQLEITHLKDRNIQSLSGGERKMVFIARAFAQGVDTIILDEPTNHLDIKHQLFILDILRKSKKTILIVLHDLRLAAHYCDTLYLMEKGNVVCSGRPSEVLQKDKVYQVFGVDGFVSEKEDGTLDFQLQMN
;
A
#
# COMPACT_ATOMS: atom_id res chain seq x y z
N MET A 1 6.47 13.67 -0.51
CA MET A 1 7.34 13.14 0.58
C MET A 1 8.00 11.86 0.08
N LYS A 2 9.34 11.82 -0.02
CA LYS A 2 10.10 10.69 -0.57
C LYS A 2 10.43 9.68 0.53
N ILE A 3 10.21 8.38 0.28
CA ILE A 3 10.67 7.31 1.19
C ILE A 3 11.81 6.55 0.52
N GLU A 4 12.90 6.31 1.25
CA GLU A 4 14.03 5.51 0.79
C GLU A 4 14.28 4.35 1.75
N PHE A 5 14.36 3.15 1.22
CA PHE A 5 14.82 1.95 1.91
C PHE A 5 16.24 1.67 1.42
N ARG A 6 17.21 1.64 2.32
CA ARG A 6 18.62 1.43 2.02
C ARG A 6 19.13 0.17 2.70
N ASP A 7 19.57 -0.79 1.91
CA ASP A 7 20.19 -2.05 2.34
C ASP A 7 19.40 -2.81 3.41
N ILE A 8 18.07 -2.83 3.29
CA ILE A 8 17.18 -3.43 4.28
C ILE A 8 17.41 -4.93 4.37
N CYS A 9 17.82 -5.39 5.55
CA CYS A 9 17.95 -6.79 5.88
C CYS A 9 17.02 -7.14 7.03
N VAL A 10 16.23 -8.21 6.89
CA VAL A 10 15.31 -8.70 7.92
C VAL A 10 15.52 -10.21 8.11
N GLU A 11 15.56 -10.61 9.37
CA GLU A 11 15.56 -12.01 9.76
C GLU A 11 14.37 -12.29 10.70
N ALA A 12 13.66 -13.38 10.48
CA ALA A 12 12.61 -13.84 11.38
C ALA A 12 12.64 -15.37 11.46
N GLY A 13 12.50 -15.92 12.70
CA GLY A 13 12.55 -17.35 12.91
C GLY A 13 13.86 -18.02 12.45
N GLY A 14 14.99 -17.30 12.53
CA GLY A 14 16.30 -17.80 12.09
C GLY A 14 16.51 -17.83 10.56
N LYS A 15 15.54 -17.36 9.77
CA LYS A 15 15.64 -17.28 8.32
C LYS A 15 15.77 -15.81 7.88
N LYS A 16 16.67 -15.58 6.92
CA LYS A 16 16.75 -14.29 6.23
C LYS A 16 15.54 -14.17 5.30
N ILE A 17 14.78 -13.09 5.46
CA ILE A 17 13.58 -12.79 4.66
C ILE A 17 13.88 -11.71 3.63
N LEU A 18 14.66 -10.69 4.00
CA LEU A 18 15.06 -9.61 3.11
C LEU A 18 16.59 -9.51 3.04
N HIS A 19 17.11 -9.31 1.83
CA HIS A 19 18.53 -9.34 1.51
C HIS A 19 18.98 -8.02 0.88
N LYS A 20 19.37 -7.01 1.67
CA LYS A 20 19.84 -5.70 1.21
C LYS A 20 18.89 -5.05 0.20
N VAL A 21 17.59 -5.02 0.55
CA VAL A 21 16.58 -4.42 -0.30
C VAL A 21 16.77 -2.92 -0.35
N ASN A 22 16.86 -2.38 -1.58
CA ASN A 22 16.90 -0.96 -1.88
C ASN A 22 15.65 -0.59 -2.68
N LEU A 23 14.91 0.44 -2.21
CA LEU A 23 13.68 0.91 -2.83
C LEU A 23 13.50 2.40 -2.57
N THR A 24 13.02 3.13 -3.55
CA THR A 24 12.65 4.54 -3.41
C THR A 24 11.22 4.75 -3.86
N VAL A 25 10.45 5.48 -3.05
CA VAL A 25 9.09 5.93 -3.38
C VAL A 25 9.17 7.42 -3.71
N GLY A 26 8.83 7.79 -4.93
CA GLY A 26 8.82 9.19 -5.39
C GLY A 26 7.68 9.99 -4.78
N ASP A 27 7.86 11.30 -4.67
CA ASP A 27 6.83 12.19 -4.13
C ASP A 27 5.64 12.29 -5.09
N GLY A 28 4.43 12.07 -4.58
CA GLY A 28 3.19 12.11 -5.36
C GLY A 28 3.02 10.95 -6.36
N GLU A 29 3.88 9.94 -6.31
CA GLU A 29 3.85 8.76 -7.18
C GLU A 29 3.22 7.55 -6.50
N ILE A 30 2.69 6.64 -7.32
CA ILE A 30 2.28 5.31 -6.90
C ILE A 30 3.40 4.33 -7.23
N THR A 31 4.12 3.90 -6.21
CA THR A 31 5.17 2.88 -6.31
C THR A 31 4.59 1.52 -5.94
N GLY A 32 4.60 0.59 -6.88
CA GLY A 32 4.11 -0.78 -6.70
C GLY A 32 5.22 -1.77 -6.36
N ILE A 33 4.95 -2.67 -5.44
CA ILE A 33 5.79 -3.86 -5.18
C ILE A 33 5.03 -5.07 -5.66
N ILE A 34 5.63 -5.84 -6.56
CA ILE A 34 5.08 -7.07 -7.12
C ILE A 34 6.06 -8.24 -6.91
N GLY A 35 5.56 -9.45 -6.95
CA GLY A 35 6.36 -10.67 -6.80
C GLY A 35 5.54 -11.83 -6.25
N PRO A 36 6.08 -13.07 -6.26
CA PRO A 36 5.40 -14.25 -5.76
C PRO A 36 5.02 -14.16 -4.27
N ASN A 37 4.09 -15.02 -3.86
CA ASN A 37 3.74 -15.14 -2.44
C ASN A 37 4.97 -15.60 -1.63
N GLY A 38 5.14 -15.01 -0.43
CA GLY A 38 6.25 -15.33 0.45
C GLY A 38 7.61 -14.72 0.05
N CYS A 39 7.71 -13.89 -0.99
CA CYS A 39 8.99 -13.28 -1.38
C CYS A 39 9.43 -12.11 -0.49
N GLY A 40 8.63 -11.69 0.51
CA GLY A 40 9.02 -10.69 1.50
C GLY A 40 8.34 -9.32 1.36
N LYS A 41 7.38 -9.11 0.44
CA LYS A 41 6.69 -7.82 0.21
C LYS A 41 6.09 -7.23 1.49
N SER A 42 5.18 -7.97 2.15
CA SER A 42 4.54 -7.52 3.40
C SER A 42 5.55 -7.34 4.53
N THR A 43 6.61 -8.16 4.56
CA THR A 43 7.70 -7.99 5.53
C THR A 43 8.40 -6.65 5.33
N LEU A 44 8.68 -6.28 4.07
CA LEU A 44 9.30 -4.99 3.75
C LEU A 44 8.39 -3.82 4.19
N LEU A 45 7.09 -3.87 3.88
CA LEU A 45 6.16 -2.83 4.35
C LEU A 45 6.10 -2.74 5.87
N LYS A 46 6.06 -3.89 6.56
CA LYS A 46 5.96 -3.94 8.03
C LYS A 46 7.24 -3.47 8.74
N THR A 47 8.39 -3.36 8.05
CA THR A 47 9.59 -2.73 8.62
C THR A 47 9.37 -1.24 8.89
N THR A 48 8.55 -0.56 8.06
CA THR A 48 8.22 0.86 8.28
C THR A 48 7.48 1.10 9.59
N LEU A 49 6.75 0.09 10.07
CA LEU A 49 6.01 0.11 11.34
C LEU A 49 6.85 -0.36 12.54
N GLY A 50 8.09 -0.79 12.32
CA GLY A 50 8.91 -1.41 13.36
C GLY A 50 8.40 -2.78 13.84
N ILE A 51 7.41 -3.39 13.14
CA ILE A 51 6.89 -4.72 13.48
C ILE A 51 7.95 -5.79 13.24
N TYR A 52 8.67 -5.68 12.13
CA TYR A 52 9.85 -6.49 11.87
C TYR A 52 11.10 -5.63 12.07
N PRO A 53 11.92 -5.92 13.11
CA PRO A 53 13.16 -5.21 13.32
C PRO A 53 14.13 -5.48 12.16
N MET A 54 14.70 -4.41 11.63
CA MET A 54 15.76 -4.51 10.65
C MET A 54 17.06 -4.97 11.33
N LYS A 55 17.72 -5.98 10.75
CA LYS A 55 19.06 -6.42 11.18
C LYS A 55 20.15 -5.49 10.67
N ALA A 56 19.93 -4.90 9.50
CA ALA A 56 20.78 -3.90 8.87
C ALA A 56 19.97 -3.04 7.91
N GLY A 57 20.52 -1.91 7.53
CA GLY A 57 19.89 -0.93 6.65
C GLY A 57 19.18 0.17 7.41
N GLU A 58 18.61 1.10 6.68
CA GLU A 58 17.86 2.23 7.21
C GLU A 58 16.68 2.61 6.29
N ILE A 59 15.65 3.19 6.88
CA ILE A 59 14.55 3.79 6.15
C ILE A 59 14.62 5.30 6.38
N LEU A 60 14.63 6.06 5.30
CA LEU A 60 14.66 7.52 5.32
C LEU A 60 13.35 8.09 4.80
N LEU A 61 12.92 9.19 5.39
CA LEU A 61 11.79 9.99 4.94
C LEU A 61 12.29 11.42 4.71
N ASP A 62 12.28 11.87 3.46
CA ASP A 62 12.90 13.14 3.03
C ASP A 62 14.34 13.29 3.57
N GLY A 63 15.11 12.20 3.55
CA GLY A 63 16.47 12.16 4.04
C GLY A 63 16.64 12.00 5.55
N ALA A 64 15.59 12.08 6.35
CA ALA A 64 15.62 11.86 7.79
C ALA A 64 15.39 10.39 8.14
N SER A 65 16.26 9.80 8.96
CA SER A 65 16.11 8.41 9.40
C SER A 65 14.87 8.22 10.28
N LEU A 66 14.10 7.16 10.01
CA LEU A 66 12.96 6.76 10.85
C LEU A 66 13.40 6.00 12.12
N ALA A 67 14.69 5.69 12.27
CA ALA A 67 15.20 4.99 13.44
C ALA A 67 14.93 5.80 14.71
N GLY A 68 14.35 5.13 15.72
CA GLY A 68 14.02 5.75 17.00
C GLY A 68 12.73 6.58 17.04
N PHE A 69 11.96 6.64 15.93
CA PHE A 69 10.67 7.29 15.98
C PHE A 69 9.65 6.40 16.71
N SER A 70 8.86 7.01 17.60
CA SER A 70 7.73 6.31 18.23
C SER A 70 6.63 6.00 17.21
N ASN A 71 5.82 4.96 17.47
CA ASN A 71 4.68 4.61 16.61
C ASN A 71 3.73 5.80 16.39
N ARG A 72 3.55 6.65 17.43
CA ARG A 72 2.75 7.87 17.31
C ARG A 72 3.37 8.86 16.31
N LYS A 73 4.68 9.00 16.29
CA LYS A 73 5.38 9.86 15.32
C LYS A 73 5.28 9.29 13.92
N LEU A 74 5.49 7.98 13.75
CA LEU A 74 5.33 7.30 12.47
C LEU A 74 3.92 7.48 11.91
N ALA A 75 2.89 7.33 12.76
CA ALA A 75 1.51 7.56 12.37
C ALA A 75 1.18 9.01 11.95
N GLN A 76 2.01 9.99 12.31
CA GLN A 76 1.89 11.37 11.81
C GLN A 76 2.56 11.60 10.46
N LEU A 77 3.36 10.66 9.99
CA LEU A 77 4.14 10.76 8.75
C LEU A 77 3.48 9.99 7.60
N TYR A 78 2.94 8.80 7.88
CA TYR A 78 2.26 7.99 6.87
C TYR A 78 1.09 7.19 7.44
N GLY A 79 0.10 6.91 6.58
CA GLY A 79 -0.99 6.00 6.85
C GLY A 79 -0.60 4.57 6.44
N TYR A 80 -1.08 3.58 7.19
CA TYR A 80 -0.88 2.18 6.85
C TYR A 80 -2.21 1.42 6.79
N VAL A 81 -2.40 0.69 5.69
CA VAL A 81 -3.53 -0.22 5.49
C VAL A 81 -2.98 -1.63 5.30
N GLY A 82 -3.18 -2.49 6.29
CA GLY A 82 -2.71 -3.88 6.25
C GLY A 82 -3.54 -4.78 5.35
N GLN A 83 -3.01 -5.97 5.08
CA GLN A 83 -3.69 -7.03 4.33
C GLN A 83 -4.96 -7.47 5.07
N ASP A 84 -4.82 -7.79 6.36
CA ASP A 84 -5.93 -8.18 7.22
C ASP A 84 -6.66 -6.94 7.71
N SER A 85 -7.95 -6.87 7.40
CA SER A 85 -8.86 -5.83 7.88
C SER A 85 -9.75 -6.36 9.01
N ASP A 86 -9.29 -7.41 9.71
CA ASP A 86 -10.05 -7.99 10.79
C ASP A 86 -10.01 -7.09 12.02
N CYS A 87 -11.18 -6.71 12.48
CA CYS A 87 -11.39 -5.97 13.71
C CYS A 87 -12.14 -6.89 14.68
N VAL A 88 -11.50 -7.24 15.77
CA VAL A 88 -12.09 -8.12 16.81
C VAL A 88 -13.10 -7.34 17.65
N PHE A 89 -13.03 -6.01 17.62
CA PHE A 89 -13.85 -5.12 18.44
C PHE A 89 -15.11 -4.66 17.72
N ASP A 90 -16.12 -4.34 18.50
CA ASP A 90 -17.47 -3.95 18.09
C ASP A 90 -17.54 -2.43 17.83
N PHE A 91 -16.83 -1.97 16.78
CA PHE A 91 -16.81 -0.57 16.37
C PHE A 91 -17.65 -0.32 15.13
N THR A 92 -18.24 0.87 15.03
CA THR A 92 -18.85 1.40 13.81
C THR A 92 -17.77 1.88 12.83
N ALA A 93 -18.14 1.99 11.55
CA ALA A 93 -17.25 2.58 10.55
C ALA A 93 -16.80 4.00 10.92
N TYR A 94 -17.72 4.81 11.50
CA TYR A 94 -17.42 6.15 12.03
C TYR A 94 -16.32 6.10 13.09
N GLU A 95 -16.44 5.22 14.08
CA GLU A 95 -15.48 5.10 15.19
C GLU A 95 -14.10 4.68 14.70
N ILE A 96 -14.02 3.72 13.75
CA ILE A 96 -12.75 3.30 13.13
C ILE A 96 -12.06 4.48 12.45
N VAL A 97 -12.78 5.28 11.67
CA VAL A 97 -12.20 6.44 10.97
C VAL A 97 -11.84 7.55 11.96
N SER A 98 -12.64 7.77 13.01
CA SER A 98 -12.42 8.77 14.07
C SER A 98 -11.10 8.53 14.83
N MET A 99 -10.70 7.27 15.03
CA MET A 99 -9.41 6.96 15.67
C MET A 99 -8.22 7.66 14.98
N ALA A 100 -8.26 7.79 13.65
CA ALA A 100 -7.19 8.42 12.89
C ALA A 100 -7.24 9.96 12.94
N ALA A 101 -8.41 10.55 13.06
CA ALA A 101 -8.55 12.00 13.16
C ALA A 101 -7.80 12.57 14.38
N HIS A 102 -7.70 11.81 15.47
CA HIS A 102 -6.96 12.20 16.67
C HIS A 102 -5.42 12.23 16.49
N ILE A 103 -4.89 11.57 15.46
CA ILE A 103 -3.45 11.54 15.17
C ILE A 103 -2.96 12.90 14.67
N ARG A 104 -3.83 13.67 14.01
CA ARG A 104 -3.53 15.03 13.50
C ARG A 104 -3.16 16.05 14.60
N GLY A 105 -3.49 15.79 15.86
CA GLY A 105 -3.24 16.69 16.98
C GLY A 105 -4.52 17.02 17.75
N LYS A 106 -4.55 18.19 18.41
CA LYS A 106 -5.74 18.62 19.18
C LYS A 106 -6.91 18.90 18.23
N THR A 107 -7.85 17.96 18.14
CA THR A 107 -9.13 18.13 17.45
C THR A 107 -10.25 18.37 18.44
N ASN A 108 -11.18 19.28 18.14
CA ASN A 108 -12.45 19.35 18.83
C ASN A 108 -13.47 18.44 18.14
N LYS A 109 -14.58 18.12 18.81
CA LYS A 109 -15.62 17.22 18.29
C LYS A 109 -16.20 17.65 16.93
N LYS A 110 -16.23 18.96 16.64
CA LYS A 110 -16.74 19.49 15.37
C LYS A 110 -15.76 19.16 14.24
N LEU A 111 -14.47 19.48 14.41
CA LEU A 111 -13.43 19.22 13.42
C LEU A 111 -13.22 17.72 13.20
N GLU A 112 -13.25 16.91 14.26
CA GLU A 112 -13.22 15.46 14.17
C GLU A 112 -14.33 14.93 13.25
N ARG A 113 -15.58 15.36 13.50
CA ARG A 113 -16.73 14.96 12.68
C ARG A 113 -16.57 15.39 11.22
N GLU A 114 -16.08 16.60 10.96
CA GLU A 114 -15.83 17.08 9.61
C GLU A 114 -14.79 16.20 8.89
N ILE A 115 -13.65 15.88 9.53
CA ILE A 115 -12.61 15.01 8.98
C ILE A 115 -13.16 13.61 8.66
N VAL A 116 -13.89 13.01 9.60
CA VAL A 116 -14.46 11.67 9.44
C VAL A 116 -15.46 11.65 8.29
N MET A 117 -16.40 12.58 8.26
CA MET A 117 -17.42 12.64 7.22
C MET A 117 -16.80 12.88 5.84
N GLN A 118 -15.86 13.79 5.72
CA GLN A 118 -15.13 14.03 4.47
C GLN A 118 -14.38 12.80 3.99
N SER A 119 -13.73 12.04 4.89
CA SER A 119 -13.01 10.83 4.53
C SER A 119 -13.95 9.70 4.08
N LEU A 120 -15.12 9.56 4.71
CA LEU A 120 -16.15 8.60 4.30
C LEU A 120 -16.78 8.99 2.97
N GLU A 121 -16.99 10.28 2.70
CA GLU A 121 -17.52 10.80 1.45
C GLU A 121 -16.58 10.58 0.28
N GLN A 122 -15.27 10.80 0.47
CA GLN A 122 -14.24 10.52 -0.55
C GLN A 122 -14.23 9.07 -1.03
N LEU A 123 -14.59 8.13 -0.14
CA LEU A 123 -14.70 6.70 -0.44
C LEU A 123 -16.14 6.27 -0.80
N GLU A 124 -17.09 7.22 -0.92
CA GLU A 124 -18.51 6.97 -1.21
C GLU A 124 -19.21 6.01 -0.21
N ILE A 125 -18.69 5.93 1.03
CA ILE A 125 -19.18 5.00 2.07
C ILE A 125 -19.85 5.70 3.25
N THR A 126 -20.33 6.93 3.08
CA THR A 126 -21.03 7.69 4.14
C THR A 126 -22.25 6.94 4.68
N HIS A 127 -22.92 6.13 3.83
CA HIS A 127 -24.06 5.31 4.20
C HIS A 127 -23.70 4.17 5.17
N LEU A 128 -22.42 3.82 5.32
CA LEU A 128 -21.93 2.79 6.23
C LEU A 128 -21.53 3.32 7.62
N LYS A 129 -21.55 4.64 7.85
CA LYS A 129 -20.97 5.29 9.02
C LYS A 129 -21.39 4.68 10.36
N ASP A 130 -22.68 4.34 10.50
CA ASP A 130 -23.27 3.82 11.73
C ASP A 130 -23.31 2.27 11.76
N ARG A 131 -22.82 1.61 10.70
CA ARG A 131 -22.77 0.15 10.63
C ARG A 131 -21.56 -0.40 11.38
N ASN A 132 -21.78 -1.50 12.05
CA ASN A 132 -20.72 -2.25 12.72
C ASN A 132 -19.73 -2.82 11.68
N ILE A 133 -18.42 -2.64 11.92
CA ILE A 133 -17.35 -3.07 11.02
C ILE A 133 -17.41 -4.58 10.72
N GLN A 134 -17.85 -5.38 11.70
CA GLN A 134 -17.95 -6.84 11.53
C GLN A 134 -19.12 -7.25 10.61
N SER A 135 -20.14 -6.40 10.48
CA SER A 135 -21.29 -6.63 9.60
C SER A 135 -21.05 -6.24 8.14
N LEU A 136 -19.91 -5.62 7.86
CA LEU A 136 -19.54 -5.16 6.51
C LEU A 136 -18.96 -6.30 5.69
N SER A 137 -19.17 -6.25 4.37
CA SER A 137 -18.44 -7.09 3.43
C SER A 137 -16.94 -6.81 3.46
N GLY A 138 -16.10 -7.71 2.96
CA GLY A 138 -14.66 -7.51 2.91
C GLY A 138 -14.26 -6.22 2.18
N GLY A 139 -14.96 -5.90 1.08
CA GLY A 139 -14.74 -4.69 0.30
C GLY A 139 -15.11 -3.41 1.06
N GLU A 140 -16.31 -3.37 1.64
CA GLU A 140 -16.75 -2.24 2.46
C GLU A 140 -15.81 -2.01 3.66
N ARG A 141 -15.39 -3.09 4.32
CA ARG A 141 -14.43 -3.04 5.42
C ARG A 141 -13.10 -2.46 4.97
N LYS A 142 -12.57 -2.90 3.83
CA LYS A 142 -11.32 -2.37 3.26
C LYS A 142 -11.44 -0.87 2.98
N MET A 143 -12.56 -0.41 2.41
CA MET A 143 -12.81 1.01 2.18
C MET A 143 -12.84 1.82 3.48
N VAL A 144 -13.41 1.30 4.56
CA VAL A 144 -13.37 1.96 5.89
C VAL A 144 -11.93 2.12 6.38
N PHE A 145 -11.07 1.11 6.23
CA PHE A 145 -9.67 1.22 6.64
C PHE A 145 -8.87 2.18 5.75
N ILE A 146 -9.20 2.28 4.46
CA ILE A 146 -8.61 3.31 3.57
C ILE A 146 -9.11 4.70 3.98
N ALA A 147 -10.41 4.87 4.27
CA ALA A 147 -10.95 6.13 4.79
C ALA A 147 -10.26 6.55 6.09
N ARG A 148 -9.96 5.60 6.98
CA ARG A 148 -9.15 5.85 8.18
C ARG A 148 -7.77 6.40 7.83
N ALA A 149 -7.08 5.84 6.82
CA ALA A 149 -5.78 6.34 6.40
C ALA A 149 -5.88 7.76 5.79
N PHE A 150 -6.95 8.07 5.09
CA PHE A 150 -7.23 9.43 4.59
C PHE A 150 -7.52 10.41 5.73
N ALA A 151 -8.33 10.00 6.72
CA ALA A 151 -8.66 10.80 7.91
C ALA A 151 -7.41 11.18 8.73
N GLN A 152 -6.35 10.40 8.64
CA GLN A 152 -5.06 10.67 9.27
C GLN A 152 -4.39 11.96 8.76
N GLY A 153 -4.73 12.39 7.53
CA GLY A 153 -4.28 13.65 6.94
C GLY A 153 -2.82 13.69 6.54
N VAL A 154 -2.23 12.53 6.32
CA VAL A 154 -0.85 12.37 5.88
C VAL A 154 -0.74 12.41 4.35
N ASP A 155 0.44 12.75 3.83
CA ASP A 155 0.69 12.79 2.38
C ASP A 155 1.16 11.44 1.82
N THR A 156 1.53 10.51 2.69
CA THR A 156 2.02 9.20 2.31
C THR A 156 1.12 8.10 2.84
N ILE A 157 0.78 7.13 1.98
CA ILE A 157 -0.01 5.95 2.37
C ILE A 157 0.72 4.69 1.91
N ILE A 158 0.82 3.74 2.81
CA ILE A 158 1.40 2.41 2.58
C ILE A 158 0.26 1.39 2.63
N LEU A 159 0.09 0.61 1.54
CA LEU A 159 -1.00 -0.36 1.43
C LEU A 159 -0.45 -1.77 1.14
N ASP A 160 -0.81 -2.70 2.00
CA ASP A 160 -0.45 -4.12 1.85
C ASP A 160 -1.64 -4.88 1.26
N GLU A 161 -1.58 -5.17 -0.04
CA GLU A 161 -2.60 -5.92 -0.80
C GLU A 161 -4.04 -5.38 -0.64
N PRO A 162 -4.28 -4.08 -0.89
CA PRO A 162 -5.59 -3.48 -0.63
C PRO A 162 -6.71 -3.97 -1.56
N THR A 163 -6.36 -4.62 -2.66
CA THR A 163 -7.31 -5.12 -3.68
C THR A 163 -7.65 -6.60 -3.55
N ASN A 164 -6.98 -7.33 -2.64
CA ASN A 164 -7.23 -8.75 -2.46
C ASN A 164 -8.65 -9.04 -1.94
N HIS A 165 -9.26 -10.10 -2.46
CA HIS A 165 -10.62 -10.56 -2.13
C HIS A 165 -11.73 -9.56 -2.46
N LEU A 166 -11.45 -8.55 -3.30
CA LEU A 166 -12.44 -7.62 -3.80
C LEU A 166 -12.88 -7.99 -5.21
N ASP A 167 -14.12 -7.67 -5.54
CA ASP A 167 -14.56 -7.70 -6.94
C ASP A 167 -13.88 -6.61 -7.77
N ILE A 168 -13.90 -6.78 -9.09
CA ILE A 168 -13.20 -5.88 -10.03
C ILE A 168 -13.64 -4.42 -9.85
N LYS A 169 -14.94 -4.18 -9.61
CA LYS A 169 -15.47 -2.82 -9.43
C LYS A 169 -14.83 -2.11 -8.25
N HIS A 170 -14.76 -2.79 -7.10
CA HIS A 170 -14.16 -2.22 -5.90
C HIS A 170 -12.63 -2.08 -6.02
N GLN A 171 -11.95 -3.02 -6.71
CA GLN A 171 -10.51 -2.90 -6.98
C GLN A 171 -10.19 -1.63 -7.77
N LEU A 172 -10.88 -1.42 -8.90
CA LEU A 172 -10.69 -0.24 -9.75
C LEU A 172 -11.05 1.03 -9.01
N PHE A 173 -12.17 1.05 -8.29
CA PHE A 173 -12.64 2.20 -7.52
C PHE A 173 -11.59 2.66 -6.49
N ILE A 174 -11.01 1.73 -5.71
CA ILE A 174 -9.98 2.04 -4.73
C ILE A 174 -8.73 2.63 -5.42
N LEU A 175 -8.25 1.99 -6.48
CA LEU A 175 -7.05 2.44 -7.18
C LEU A 175 -7.25 3.80 -7.86
N ASP A 176 -8.44 4.07 -8.40
CA ASP A 176 -8.81 5.38 -8.96
C ASP A 176 -8.79 6.48 -7.90
N ILE A 177 -9.33 6.22 -6.70
CA ILE A 177 -9.29 7.16 -5.60
C ILE A 177 -7.84 7.44 -5.17
N LEU A 178 -7.04 6.38 -5.03
CA LEU A 178 -5.63 6.51 -4.68
C LEU A 178 -4.89 7.37 -5.72
N ARG A 179 -5.09 7.12 -7.02
CA ARG A 179 -4.47 7.89 -8.10
C ARG A 179 -4.93 9.36 -8.11
N LYS A 180 -6.22 9.61 -7.92
CA LYS A 180 -6.79 10.98 -7.85
C LYS A 180 -6.33 11.75 -6.62
N SER A 181 -5.95 11.06 -5.55
CA SER A 181 -5.53 11.69 -4.28
C SER A 181 -4.21 12.46 -4.39
N LYS A 182 -3.39 12.17 -5.41
CA LYS A 182 -2.06 12.75 -5.61
C LYS A 182 -1.11 12.57 -4.42
N LYS A 183 -1.39 11.59 -3.58
CA LYS A 183 -0.54 11.25 -2.44
C LYS A 183 0.63 10.37 -2.89
N THR A 184 1.68 10.36 -2.10
CA THR A 184 2.76 9.38 -2.23
C THR A 184 2.25 8.03 -1.75
N ILE A 185 2.30 7.01 -2.61
CA ILE A 185 1.71 5.71 -2.32
C ILE A 185 2.74 4.61 -2.54
N LEU A 186 2.93 3.79 -1.52
CA LEU A 186 3.64 2.52 -1.61
C LEU A 186 2.62 1.39 -1.48
N ILE A 187 2.47 0.58 -2.52
CA ILE A 187 1.41 -0.43 -2.59
C ILE A 187 1.96 -1.80 -3.01
N VAL A 188 1.52 -2.85 -2.33
CA VAL A 188 1.72 -4.23 -2.79
C VAL A 188 0.51 -4.64 -3.62
N LEU A 189 0.78 -5.13 -4.83
CA LEU A 189 -0.24 -5.65 -5.74
C LEU A 189 0.12 -7.07 -6.21
N HIS A 190 -0.92 -7.90 -6.42
CA HIS A 190 -0.79 -9.24 -6.99
C HIS A 190 -1.17 -9.29 -8.48
N ASP A 191 -2.15 -8.47 -8.88
CA ASP A 191 -2.57 -8.41 -10.28
C ASP A 191 -1.61 -7.51 -11.08
N LEU A 192 -0.88 -8.13 -12.02
CA LEU A 192 0.10 -7.44 -12.86
C LEU A 192 -0.56 -6.43 -13.82
N ARG A 193 -1.83 -6.62 -14.19
CA ARG A 193 -2.59 -5.67 -15.03
C ARG A 193 -2.87 -4.39 -14.23
N LEU A 194 -3.32 -4.55 -12.98
CA LEU A 194 -3.55 -3.40 -12.10
C LEU A 194 -2.23 -2.67 -11.79
N ALA A 195 -1.14 -3.43 -11.55
CA ALA A 195 0.18 -2.86 -11.34
C ALA A 195 0.68 -2.08 -12.57
N ALA A 196 0.51 -2.63 -13.78
CA ALA A 196 0.89 -1.97 -15.03
C ALA A 196 0.13 -0.67 -15.27
N HIS A 197 -1.18 -0.65 -14.93
CA HIS A 197 -2.06 0.48 -15.22
C HIS A 197 -1.96 1.61 -14.19
N TYR A 198 -1.79 1.28 -12.90
CA TYR A 198 -1.90 2.26 -11.81
C TYR A 198 -0.56 2.71 -11.23
N CYS A 199 0.51 1.94 -11.34
CA CYS A 199 1.79 2.32 -10.77
C CYS A 199 2.65 3.15 -11.72
N ASP A 200 3.31 4.16 -11.19
CA ASP A 200 4.29 4.97 -11.93
C ASP A 200 5.65 4.24 -11.95
N THR A 201 6.00 3.58 -10.85
CA THR A 201 7.23 2.79 -10.68
C THR A 201 6.89 1.43 -10.08
N LEU A 202 7.51 0.36 -10.57
CA LEU A 202 7.39 -0.99 -10.06
C LEU A 202 8.72 -1.51 -9.51
N TYR A 203 8.64 -2.28 -8.44
CA TYR A 203 9.72 -3.11 -7.90
C TYR A 203 9.31 -4.57 -7.96
N LEU A 204 10.04 -5.37 -8.73
CA LEU A 204 9.85 -6.81 -8.83
C LEU A 204 10.71 -7.50 -7.79
N MET A 205 10.07 -8.22 -6.87
CA MET A 205 10.75 -8.94 -5.79
C MET A 205 10.68 -10.45 -6.00
N GLU A 206 11.79 -11.13 -5.71
CA GLU A 206 11.88 -12.59 -5.63
C GLU A 206 12.78 -13.00 -4.46
N LYS A 207 12.33 -13.93 -3.63
CA LYS A 207 13.13 -14.56 -2.53
C LYS A 207 13.90 -13.52 -1.69
N GLY A 208 13.22 -12.45 -1.30
CA GLY A 208 13.78 -11.40 -0.43
C GLY A 208 14.69 -10.38 -1.11
N ASN A 209 14.82 -10.41 -2.43
CA ASN A 209 15.62 -9.48 -3.22
C ASN A 209 14.75 -8.66 -4.17
N VAL A 210 15.19 -7.45 -4.52
CA VAL A 210 14.69 -6.71 -5.68
C VAL A 210 15.42 -7.24 -6.91
N VAL A 211 14.69 -7.82 -7.86
CA VAL A 211 15.20 -8.34 -9.12
C VAL A 211 15.44 -7.20 -10.12
N CYS A 212 14.45 -6.32 -10.24
CA CYS A 212 14.53 -5.11 -11.06
C CYS A 212 13.51 -4.08 -10.59
N SER A 213 13.70 -2.84 -11.03
CA SER A 213 12.77 -1.73 -10.81
C SER A 213 12.77 -0.79 -12.00
N GLY A 214 11.73 0.00 -12.15
CA GLY A 214 11.55 0.97 -13.22
C GLY A 214 10.10 1.19 -13.56
N ARG A 215 9.83 1.76 -14.74
CA ARG A 215 8.48 1.90 -15.26
C ARG A 215 7.83 0.52 -15.48
N PRO A 216 6.51 0.39 -15.44
CA PRO A 216 5.86 -0.90 -15.64
C PRO A 216 6.28 -1.60 -16.94
N SER A 217 6.46 -0.87 -18.05
CA SER A 217 6.94 -1.40 -19.34
C SER A 217 8.38 -1.95 -19.29
N GLU A 218 9.22 -1.45 -18.39
CA GLU A 218 10.61 -1.89 -18.21
C GLU A 218 10.71 -3.13 -17.29
N VAL A 219 9.79 -3.22 -16.34
CA VAL A 219 9.79 -4.28 -15.33
C VAL A 219 9.01 -5.51 -15.78
N LEU A 220 7.85 -5.32 -16.43
CA LEU A 220 6.94 -6.39 -16.85
C LEU A 220 7.28 -6.90 -18.28
N GLN A 221 8.57 -7.11 -18.55
CA GLN A 221 9.05 -7.73 -19.76
C GLN A 221 8.92 -9.27 -19.70
N LYS A 222 8.71 -9.90 -20.86
CA LYS A 222 8.45 -11.34 -20.99
C LYS A 222 9.44 -12.19 -20.19
N ASP A 223 10.73 -11.97 -20.38
CA ASP A 223 11.78 -12.77 -19.74
C ASP A 223 11.75 -12.65 -18.22
N LYS A 224 11.54 -11.44 -17.68
CA LYS A 224 11.48 -11.19 -16.25
C LYS A 224 10.21 -11.77 -15.63
N VAL A 225 9.07 -11.62 -16.32
CA VAL A 225 7.80 -12.20 -15.86
C VAL A 225 7.89 -13.72 -15.83
N TYR A 226 8.44 -14.33 -16.88
CA TYR A 226 8.64 -15.78 -16.92
C TYR A 226 9.59 -16.26 -15.83
N GLN A 227 10.73 -15.58 -15.65
CA GLN A 227 11.71 -15.93 -14.61
C GLN A 227 11.09 -15.96 -13.22
N VAL A 228 10.26 -14.95 -12.86
CA VAL A 228 9.80 -14.76 -11.48
C VAL A 228 8.46 -15.44 -11.23
N PHE A 229 7.55 -15.42 -12.19
CA PHE A 229 6.19 -15.95 -12.02
C PHE A 229 5.96 -17.30 -12.73
N GLY A 230 6.86 -17.70 -13.64
CA GLY A 230 6.73 -18.95 -14.41
C GLY A 230 5.63 -18.90 -15.47
N VAL A 231 5.17 -17.70 -15.85
CA VAL A 231 4.12 -17.49 -16.85
C VAL A 231 4.60 -16.60 -17.98
N ASP A 232 4.15 -16.88 -19.20
CA ASP A 232 4.42 -16.03 -20.35
C ASP A 232 3.47 -14.81 -20.31
N GLY A 233 4.03 -13.62 -20.13
CA GLY A 233 3.27 -12.39 -20.12
C GLY A 233 4.17 -11.16 -20.31
N PHE A 234 3.61 -10.10 -20.87
CA PHE A 234 4.32 -8.85 -21.11
C PHE A 234 3.34 -7.66 -21.12
N VAL A 235 3.88 -6.46 -20.97
CA VAL A 235 3.14 -5.22 -21.13
C VAL A 235 3.21 -4.74 -22.56
N SER A 236 2.06 -4.40 -23.12
CA SER A 236 1.93 -3.66 -24.39
C SER A 236 1.35 -2.28 -24.13
N GLU A 237 1.77 -1.30 -24.90
CA GLU A 237 1.19 0.04 -24.89
C GLU A 237 0.07 0.14 -25.92
N LYS A 238 -1.11 0.60 -25.50
CA LYS A 238 -2.25 0.85 -26.38
C LYS A 238 -2.08 2.18 -27.11
N GLU A 239 -2.92 2.41 -28.15
CA GLU A 239 -2.92 3.64 -28.94
C GLU A 239 -3.15 4.91 -28.11
N ASP A 240 -3.83 4.80 -26.97
CA ASP A 240 -4.10 5.88 -26.02
C ASP A 240 -2.97 6.10 -24.99
N GLY A 241 -1.84 5.36 -25.12
CA GLY A 241 -0.71 5.41 -24.21
C GLY A 241 -0.92 4.62 -22.91
N THR A 242 -2.05 3.94 -22.75
CA THR A 242 -2.27 3.09 -21.57
C THR A 242 -1.52 1.77 -21.69
N LEU A 243 -0.99 1.30 -20.57
CA LEU A 243 -0.30 0.03 -20.49
C LEU A 243 -1.30 -1.11 -20.20
N ASP A 244 -1.18 -2.20 -20.94
CA ASP A 244 -1.99 -3.40 -20.79
C ASP A 244 -1.09 -4.63 -20.62
N PHE A 245 -1.30 -5.40 -19.55
CA PHE A 245 -0.55 -6.63 -19.32
C PHE A 245 -1.29 -7.81 -19.95
N GLN A 246 -0.62 -8.49 -20.87
CA GLN A 246 -1.15 -9.63 -21.62
C GLN A 246 -0.49 -10.93 -21.16
N LEU A 247 -1.30 -11.92 -20.79
CA LEU A 247 -0.87 -13.29 -20.58
C LEU A 247 -0.93 -14.05 -21.90
N GLN A 248 0.15 -14.72 -22.28
CA GLN A 248 0.14 -15.70 -23.36
C GLN A 248 -0.15 -17.09 -22.76
N MET A 249 -1.30 -17.67 -23.14
CA MET A 249 -1.57 -19.07 -22.85
C MET A 249 -0.95 -19.91 -23.97
N ASN A 250 -0.04 -20.80 -23.59
CA ASN A 250 0.52 -21.84 -24.48
C ASN A 250 -0.47 -22.98 -24.62
#